data_5e55500917f1df96188519a21d58e2b7
#
_entry.id   5e55500917f1df96188519a21d58e2b7
#
_cell.length_a   1.000
_cell.length_b   1.000
_cell.length_c   1.000
_cell.angle_alpha   90.00
_cell.angle_beta   90.00
_cell.angle_gamma   90.00
#
_symmetry.space_group_name_H-M   'P 1'
#
loop_
_entity.id
_entity.type
_entity.pdbx_description
1 polymer ?
#
loop_
_entity_poly.entity_id
_entity_poly.type
_entity_poly.pdbx_seq_one_letter_code
_entity_poly.pdbx_strand_id
1 'polypeptide(L)'
;MVVDAHIHYFDTPQFTENLVKEMDGAGVDWSCLMPTLEDSTWEYMHLTFKEVTNPFVLEACRKFPDRLAGGIRLVPTAPDAITELRKYADTGFFKFVKLFPPQQFRADDERILPFYEVCAEYGLPVLFHMGQTNGEYTEEQKRRRMHLDSVYANPIHLDWVAGMFPELRLIVAHNGYPYYLESWAVALTHPNVYLDISGSGPWTEGIPVVYTSLGGAAFIPIDFDRVLWGSDNCLPQAESIARAVMYLRQMGADKRQRANVLGENAHRLFGLG
;
A
#
# COMPACT_ATOMS: atom_id res chain seq x y z
N MET A 1 -5.25 15.91 10.47
CA MET A 1 -3.95 15.30 10.09
C MET A 1 -4.05 14.75 8.68
N VAL A 2 -2.98 14.85 7.88
CA VAL A 2 -2.89 14.29 6.52
C VAL A 2 -1.73 13.32 6.48
N VAL A 3 -1.98 12.07 6.05
CA VAL A 3 -0.98 11.00 6.02
C VAL A 3 -0.97 10.36 4.65
N ASP A 4 0.16 10.42 3.95
CA ASP A 4 0.39 9.63 2.75
C ASP A 4 0.73 8.19 3.16
N ALA A 5 -0.27 7.30 3.08
CA ALA A 5 -0.16 5.92 3.57
C ALA A 5 0.60 4.99 2.61
N HIS A 6 0.90 5.46 1.38
CA HIS A 6 1.51 4.65 0.34
C HIS A 6 2.41 5.50 -0.54
N ILE A 7 3.71 5.49 -0.25
CA ILE A 7 4.72 6.16 -1.07
C ILE A 7 5.99 5.32 -1.13
N HIS A 8 6.65 5.30 -2.29
CA HIS A 8 7.87 4.55 -2.51
C HIS A 8 9.12 5.42 -2.39
N TYR A 9 10.18 4.85 -1.82
CA TYR A 9 11.52 5.45 -1.83
C TYR A 9 12.17 5.26 -3.20
N PHE A 10 12.80 6.32 -3.71
CA PHE A 10 13.61 6.26 -4.91
C PHE A 10 15.05 6.68 -4.61
N ASP A 11 16.03 5.94 -5.13
CA ASP A 11 17.46 6.28 -4.98
C ASP A 11 17.84 7.44 -5.92
N THR A 12 17.30 8.61 -5.61
CA THR A 12 17.64 9.86 -6.29
C THR A 12 18.32 10.82 -5.32
N PRO A 13 19.20 11.72 -5.80
CA PRO A 13 19.87 12.67 -4.93
C PRO A 13 18.89 13.46 -4.07
N GLN A 14 19.11 13.50 -2.77
CA GLN A 14 18.29 14.24 -1.81
C GLN A 14 16.80 13.86 -1.82
N PHE A 15 16.45 12.60 -2.19
CA PHE A 15 15.05 12.16 -2.24
C PHE A 15 14.30 12.48 -0.95
N THR A 16 14.87 12.12 0.18
CA THR A 16 14.20 12.26 1.49
C THR A 16 13.94 13.74 1.85
N GLU A 17 14.90 14.62 1.59
CA GLU A 17 14.76 16.07 1.83
C GLU A 17 13.74 16.70 0.87
N ASN A 18 13.75 16.28 -0.39
CA ASN A 18 12.78 16.74 -1.38
C ASN A 18 11.38 16.27 -1.03
N LEU A 19 11.23 15.03 -0.57
CA LEU A 19 9.94 14.51 -0.10
C LEU A 19 9.41 15.34 1.08
N VAL A 20 10.23 15.58 2.12
CA VAL A 20 9.80 16.37 3.28
C VAL A 20 9.41 17.79 2.87
N LYS A 21 10.14 18.42 1.94
CA LYS A 21 9.79 19.73 1.39
C LYS A 21 8.47 19.69 0.61
N GLU A 22 8.21 18.63 -0.15
CA GLU A 22 6.94 18.43 -0.84
C GLU A 22 5.78 18.26 0.15
N MET A 23 5.98 17.45 1.20
CA MET A 23 5.03 17.28 2.31
C MET A 23 4.66 18.63 2.92
N ASP A 24 5.66 19.48 3.21
CA ASP A 24 5.42 20.83 3.77
C ASP A 24 4.56 21.68 2.83
N GLY A 25 4.84 21.64 1.53
CA GLY A 25 4.07 22.35 0.51
C GLY A 25 2.65 21.84 0.31
N ALA A 26 2.43 20.54 0.53
CA ALA A 26 1.14 19.87 0.38
C ALA A 26 0.31 19.81 1.68
N GLY A 27 0.90 20.16 2.83
CA GLY A 27 0.28 20.02 4.14
C GLY A 27 0.15 18.58 4.60
N VAL A 28 1.10 17.72 4.19
CA VAL A 28 1.18 16.31 4.62
C VAL A 28 1.98 16.22 5.92
N ASP A 29 1.40 15.65 6.95
CA ASP A 29 2.04 15.50 8.26
C ASP A 29 3.00 14.31 8.30
N TRP A 30 2.59 13.16 7.73
CA TRP A 30 3.35 11.92 7.67
C TRP A 30 3.34 11.30 6.28
N SER A 31 4.46 10.66 5.89
CA SER A 31 4.52 9.78 4.73
C SER A 31 5.01 8.39 5.13
N CYS A 32 4.26 7.36 4.73
CA CYS A 32 4.55 5.95 4.98
C CYS A 32 5.37 5.39 3.83
N LEU A 33 6.68 5.41 4.00
CA LEU A 33 7.69 5.17 2.98
C LEU A 33 8.06 3.70 2.89
N MET A 34 8.04 3.13 1.70
CA MET A 34 8.44 1.74 1.47
C MET A 34 9.46 1.61 0.35
N PRO A 35 10.28 0.55 0.34
CA PRO A 35 11.20 0.28 -0.75
C PRO A 35 10.47 0.08 -2.09
N THR A 36 11.12 0.46 -3.18
CA THR A 36 10.71 0.09 -4.54
C THR A 36 10.93 -1.40 -4.80
N LEU A 37 10.37 -1.92 -5.89
CA LEU A 37 10.64 -3.28 -6.34
C LEU A 37 12.09 -3.43 -6.77
N GLU A 38 12.75 -4.51 -6.32
CA GLU A 38 13.95 -5.02 -6.98
C GLU A 38 13.64 -5.31 -8.45
N ASP A 39 14.54 -4.93 -9.35
CA ASP A 39 14.43 -5.14 -10.79
C ASP A 39 13.24 -4.43 -11.50
N SER A 40 12.58 -3.46 -10.90
CA SER A 40 11.59 -2.66 -11.60
C SER A 40 12.25 -1.50 -12.34
N THR A 41 12.40 -1.63 -13.65
CA THR A 41 12.60 -0.48 -14.52
C THR A 41 11.24 0.13 -14.82
N TRP A 42 10.98 1.30 -14.27
CA TRP A 42 9.84 2.10 -14.64
C TRP A 42 10.23 2.95 -15.86
N GLU A 43 10.46 2.27 -17.00
CA GLU A 43 10.93 2.92 -18.22
C GLU A 43 10.02 4.07 -18.66
N TYR A 44 8.72 3.97 -18.40
CA TYR A 44 7.77 5.03 -18.70
C TYR A 44 7.98 6.32 -17.89
N MET A 45 8.70 6.26 -16.73
CA MET A 45 9.09 7.43 -15.95
C MET A 45 10.54 7.85 -16.17
N HIS A 46 11.26 7.22 -17.12
CA HIS A 46 12.70 7.42 -17.34
C HIS A 46 13.57 7.25 -16.09
N LEU A 47 13.11 6.42 -15.15
CA LEU A 47 13.78 6.19 -13.88
C LEU A 47 14.39 4.79 -13.88
N THR A 48 15.71 4.72 -13.81
CA THR A 48 16.44 3.48 -13.55
C THR A 48 16.67 3.42 -12.04
N PHE A 49 16.06 2.46 -11.36
CA PHE A 49 16.24 2.31 -9.92
C PHE A 49 17.34 1.30 -9.66
N LYS A 50 18.30 1.71 -8.85
CA LYS A 50 19.09 0.75 -8.08
C LYS A 50 18.16 0.11 -7.05
N GLU A 51 18.47 -1.12 -6.68
CA GLU A 51 17.80 -1.84 -5.62
C GLU A 51 17.68 -0.96 -4.37
N VAL A 52 16.46 -0.50 -4.09
CA VAL A 52 16.14 0.22 -2.86
C VAL A 52 15.57 -0.78 -1.87
N THR A 53 16.27 -0.96 -0.78
CA THR A 53 15.98 -1.96 0.24
C THR A 53 15.54 -1.32 1.55
N ASN A 54 15.10 -2.13 2.51
CA ASN A 54 14.69 -1.68 3.83
C ASN A 54 15.74 -0.80 4.56
N PRO A 55 17.07 -1.02 4.45
CA PRO A 55 18.08 -0.12 5.02
C PRO A 55 17.95 1.35 4.59
N PHE A 56 17.64 1.63 3.32
CA PHE A 56 17.46 3.02 2.84
C PHE A 56 16.24 3.68 3.50
N VAL A 57 15.13 2.94 3.61
CA VAL A 57 13.93 3.41 4.29
C VAL A 57 14.19 3.65 5.78
N LEU A 58 14.94 2.74 6.43
CA LEU A 58 15.32 2.90 7.83
C LEU A 58 16.14 4.17 8.06
N GLU A 59 17.10 4.46 7.18
CA GLU A 59 17.91 5.67 7.25
C GLU A 59 17.06 6.94 7.08
N ALA A 60 16.15 6.94 6.10
CA ALA A 60 15.21 8.03 5.88
C ALA A 60 14.33 8.29 7.12
N CYS A 61 13.76 7.24 7.72
CA CYS A 61 12.93 7.36 8.93
C CYS A 61 13.75 7.84 10.13
N ARG A 62 14.99 7.40 10.31
CA ARG A 62 15.90 7.90 11.37
C ARG A 62 16.23 9.38 11.20
N LYS A 63 16.33 9.84 9.96
CA LYS A 63 16.63 11.24 9.65
C LYS A 63 15.45 12.17 9.91
N PHE A 64 14.22 11.71 9.70
CA PHE A 64 12.99 12.46 9.88
C PHE A 64 11.96 11.65 10.69
N PRO A 65 12.26 11.35 12.00
CA PRO A 65 11.48 10.40 12.79
C PRO A 65 10.05 10.84 13.08
N ASP A 66 9.76 12.14 13.01
CA ASP A 66 8.45 12.73 13.26
C ASP A 66 7.67 13.02 11.96
N ARG A 67 8.18 12.58 10.81
CA ARG A 67 7.60 12.83 9.49
C ARG A 67 7.49 11.58 8.62
N LEU A 68 8.38 10.59 8.83
CA LEU A 68 8.45 9.39 8.00
C LEU A 68 8.29 8.13 8.83
N ALA A 69 7.47 7.22 8.35
CA ALA A 69 7.30 5.88 8.89
C ALA A 69 7.64 4.84 7.82
N GLY A 70 8.30 3.75 8.20
CA GLY A 70 8.75 2.72 7.24
C GLY A 70 7.72 1.62 7.01
N GLY A 71 7.69 1.10 5.77
CA GLY A 71 7.09 -0.18 5.42
C GLY A 71 8.18 -1.20 5.14
N ILE A 72 8.15 -2.35 5.82
CA ILE A 72 9.08 -3.46 5.57
C ILE A 72 8.68 -4.15 4.28
N ARG A 73 9.59 -4.23 3.32
CA ARG A 73 9.36 -4.99 2.10
C ARG A 73 10.16 -6.27 2.12
N LEU A 74 9.50 -7.40 1.93
CA LEU A 74 10.09 -8.74 1.88
C LEU A 74 9.32 -9.64 0.91
N VAL A 75 9.98 -10.69 0.44
CA VAL A 75 9.32 -11.83 -0.21
C VAL A 75 9.02 -12.87 0.89
N PRO A 76 7.75 -13.07 1.29
CA PRO A 76 7.43 -13.83 2.51
C PRO A 76 7.78 -15.31 2.42
N THR A 77 8.02 -15.83 1.21
CA THR A 77 8.47 -17.21 0.97
C THR A 77 10.00 -17.37 0.98
N ALA A 78 10.75 -16.28 1.15
CA ALA A 78 12.21 -16.36 1.26
C ALA A 78 12.62 -17.03 2.58
N PRO A 79 13.71 -17.84 2.59
CA PRO A 79 14.13 -18.59 3.78
C PRO A 79 14.43 -17.73 5.01
N ASP A 80 14.85 -16.49 4.81
CA ASP A 80 15.22 -15.52 5.85
C ASP A 80 14.13 -14.49 6.15
N ALA A 81 12.96 -14.58 5.48
CA ALA A 81 11.90 -13.58 5.56
C ALA A 81 11.48 -13.24 7.00
N ILE A 82 11.29 -14.24 7.85
CA ILE A 82 10.90 -14.04 9.25
C ILE A 82 12.02 -13.38 10.06
N THR A 83 13.26 -13.76 9.84
CA THR A 83 14.42 -13.16 10.51
C THR A 83 14.58 -11.70 10.15
N GLU A 84 14.49 -11.38 8.87
CA GLU A 84 14.55 -10.00 8.39
C GLU A 84 13.33 -9.18 8.84
N LEU A 85 12.13 -9.77 8.88
CA LEU A 85 10.94 -9.12 9.41
C LEU A 85 11.16 -8.66 10.86
N ARG A 86 11.58 -9.59 11.74
CA ARG A 86 11.85 -9.28 13.16
C ARG A 86 12.92 -8.21 13.30
N LYS A 87 14.03 -8.33 12.58
CA LYS A 87 15.14 -7.37 12.56
C LYS A 87 14.67 -5.94 12.30
N TYR A 88 13.82 -5.74 11.30
CA TYR A 88 13.31 -4.39 10.97
C TYR A 88 12.19 -3.94 11.92
N ALA A 89 11.31 -4.83 12.32
CA ALA A 89 10.26 -4.55 13.30
C ALA A 89 10.84 -4.05 14.63
N ASP A 90 11.89 -4.69 15.13
CA ASP A 90 12.58 -4.34 16.39
C ASP A 90 13.19 -2.93 16.39
N THR A 91 13.38 -2.32 15.21
CA THR A 91 13.89 -0.94 15.13
C THR A 91 12.87 0.11 15.59
N GLY A 92 11.57 -0.22 15.57
CA GLY A 92 10.46 0.67 15.91
C GLY A 92 10.11 1.72 14.84
N PHE A 93 10.90 1.84 13.76
CA PHE A 93 10.65 2.79 12.67
C PHE A 93 9.69 2.25 11.60
N PHE A 94 9.55 0.93 11.50
CA PHE A 94 8.65 0.30 10.56
C PHE A 94 7.28 0.09 11.20
N LYS A 95 6.23 0.51 10.50
CA LYS A 95 4.86 0.52 11.02
C LYS A 95 3.92 -0.41 10.25
N PHE A 96 4.37 -1.00 9.17
CA PHE A 96 3.63 -1.94 8.35
C PHE A 96 4.58 -2.81 7.51
N VAL A 97 4.01 -3.82 6.88
CA VAL A 97 4.71 -4.69 5.92
C VAL A 97 4.12 -4.46 4.53
N LYS A 98 4.96 -4.38 3.50
CA LYS A 98 4.55 -4.35 2.09
C LYS A 98 4.84 -5.68 1.43
N LEU A 99 3.81 -6.32 0.90
CA LEU A 99 3.92 -7.54 0.10
C LEU A 99 3.50 -7.29 -1.35
N PHE A 100 4.10 -8.07 -2.26
CA PHE A 100 3.84 -7.99 -3.69
C PHE A 100 3.51 -9.38 -4.25
N PRO A 101 2.25 -9.83 -4.13
CA PRO A 101 1.80 -11.15 -4.58
C PRO A 101 2.18 -11.53 -6.01
N PRO A 102 2.22 -10.60 -7.01
CA PRO A 102 2.67 -10.94 -8.35
C PRO A 102 4.08 -11.57 -8.44
N GLN A 103 4.89 -11.49 -7.39
CA GLN A 103 6.18 -12.19 -7.29
C GLN A 103 6.02 -13.68 -6.91
N GLN A 104 5.11 -14.39 -7.56
CA GLN A 104 4.97 -15.85 -7.50
C GLN A 104 4.43 -16.42 -6.18
N PHE A 105 3.61 -15.67 -5.46
CA PHE A 105 2.87 -16.22 -4.33
C PHE A 105 1.45 -15.64 -4.27
N ARG A 106 0.50 -16.43 -3.76
CA ARG A 106 -0.83 -15.94 -3.43
C ARG A 106 -0.87 -15.57 -1.94
N ALA A 107 -1.73 -14.62 -1.58
CA ALA A 107 -1.86 -14.24 -0.17
C ALA A 107 -2.30 -15.41 0.73
N ASP A 108 -3.08 -16.35 0.20
CA ASP A 108 -3.56 -17.57 0.87
C ASP A 108 -2.59 -18.76 0.75
N ASP A 109 -1.32 -18.55 0.40
CA ASP A 109 -0.32 -19.61 0.37
C ASP A 109 0.05 -20.02 1.81
N GLU A 110 -0.20 -21.29 2.16
CA GLU A 110 0.04 -21.83 3.51
C GLU A 110 1.50 -21.67 3.97
N ARG A 111 2.45 -21.58 3.02
CA ARG A 111 3.87 -21.39 3.35
C ARG A 111 4.17 -20.06 4.03
N ILE A 112 3.29 -19.06 3.87
CA ILE A 112 3.47 -17.72 4.44
C ILE A 112 2.66 -17.49 5.73
N LEU A 113 1.89 -18.47 6.21
CA LEU A 113 1.16 -18.32 7.46
C LEU A 113 2.07 -17.97 8.66
N PRO A 114 3.26 -18.60 8.83
CA PRO A 114 4.16 -18.23 9.92
C PRO A 114 4.66 -16.78 9.81
N PHE A 115 4.70 -16.21 8.60
CA PHE A 115 5.04 -14.80 8.40
C PHE A 115 3.91 -13.87 8.90
N TYR A 116 2.64 -14.24 8.65
CA TYR A 116 1.48 -13.50 9.18
C TYR A 116 1.38 -13.56 10.69
N GLU A 117 1.71 -14.70 11.30
CA GLU A 117 1.79 -14.85 12.76
C GLU A 117 2.75 -13.81 13.35
N VAL A 118 3.92 -13.65 12.75
CA VAL A 118 4.90 -12.64 13.19
C VAL A 118 4.40 -11.22 12.94
N CYS A 119 3.74 -10.94 11.81
CA CYS A 119 3.13 -9.63 11.59
C CYS A 119 2.09 -9.30 12.67
N ALA A 120 1.26 -10.28 13.04
CA ALA A 120 0.26 -10.14 14.11
C ALA A 120 0.92 -9.94 15.49
N GLU A 121 1.97 -10.70 15.81
CA GLU A 121 2.76 -10.56 17.04
C GLU A 121 3.28 -9.14 17.24
N TYR A 122 3.79 -8.51 16.17
CA TYR A 122 4.27 -7.13 16.19
C TYR A 122 3.18 -6.07 15.99
N GLY A 123 1.95 -6.49 15.72
CA GLY A 123 0.84 -5.58 15.40
C GLY A 123 1.04 -4.81 14.09
N LEU A 124 1.84 -5.33 13.17
CA LEU A 124 2.15 -4.71 11.88
C LEU A 124 1.07 -5.02 10.85
N PRO A 125 0.30 -4.03 10.37
CA PRO A 125 -0.59 -4.21 9.22
C PRO A 125 0.18 -4.68 7.99
N VAL A 126 -0.47 -5.45 7.12
CA VAL A 126 0.12 -5.93 5.88
C VAL A 126 -0.55 -5.29 4.68
N LEU A 127 0.19 -4.47 3.93
CA LEU A 127 -0.23 -3.83 2.70
C LEU A 127 0.17 -4.70 1.52
N PHE A 128 -0.83 -5.19 0.79
CA PHE A 128 -0.65 -6.01 -0.39
C PHE A 128 -0.81 -5.17 -1.65
N HIS A 129 0.14 -5.26 -2.58
CA HIS A 129 -0.13 -4.84 -3.94
C HIS A 129 -1.18 -5.78 -4.53
N MET A 130 -2.35 -5.26 -4.82
CA MET A 130 -3.44 -6.05 -5.41
C MET A 130 -3.84 -5.48 -6.76
N GLY A 131 -4.25 -6.38 -7.64
CA GLY A 131 -4.67 -6.01 -8.98
C GLY A 131 -3.57 -6.01 -10.02
N GLN A 132 -3.77 -5.22 -11.06
CA GLN A 132 -2.87 -5.17 -12.21
C GLN A 132 -1.52 -4.57 -11.83
N THR A 133 -0.48 -5.19 -12.33
CA THR A 133 0.86 -4.60 -12.36
C THR A 133 1.09 -3.94 -13.70
N ASN A 134 1.51 -2.69 -13.70
CA ASN A 134 2.03 -2.06 -14.92
C ASN A 134 3.54 -2.31 -14.96
N GLY A 135 3.98 -3.05 -15.92
CA GLY A 135 5.40 -3.25 -16.14
C GLY A 135 5.62 -4.17 -17.32
N GLU A 136 6.43 -3.76 -18.26
CA GLU A 136 7.05 -4.69 -19.16
C GLU A 136 8.10 -5.47 -18.39
N TYR A 137 8.17 -6.77 -18.64
CA TYR A 137 9.26 -7.58 -18.12
C TYR A 137 10.59 -7.01 -18.57
N THR A 138 11.52 -6.80 -17.65
CA THR A 138 12.91 -6.51 -18.01
C THR A 138 13.52 -7.70 -18.76
N GLU A 139 14.57 -7.46 -19.53
CA GLU A 139 15.27 -8.55 -20.23
C GLU A 139 15.83 -9.58 -19.25
N GLU A 140 16.21 -9.17 -18.05
CA GLU A 140 16.65 -10.08 -16.98
C GLU A 140 15.51 -10.95 -16.46
N GLN A 141 14.32 -10.37 -16.21
CA GLN A 141 13.13 -11.10 -15.81
C GLN A 141 12.69 -12.09 -16.88
N LYS A 142 12.72 -11.69 -18.16
CA LYS A 142 12.45 -12.57 -19.31
C LYS A 142 13.49 -13.72 -19.36
N ARG A 143 14.77 -13.40 -19.19
CA ARG A 143 15.85 -14.41 -19.21
C ARG A 143 15.69 -15.41 -18.06
N ARG A 144 15.35 -14.96 -16.86
CA ARG A 144 15.09 -15.82 -15.70
C ARG A 144 13.72 -16.52 -15.76
N ARG A 145 12.91 -16.23 -16.78
CA ARG A 145 11.52 -16.68 -16.86
C ARG A 145 10.72 -16.35 -15.61
N MET A 146 11.02 -15.21 -15.01
CA MET A 146 10.25 -14.69 -13.87
C MET A 146 8.82 -14.42 -14.34
N HIS A 147 7.87 -14.87 -13.57
CA HIS A 147 6.47 -14.75 -13.89
C HIS A 147 5.85 -13.75 -12.92
N LEU A 148 5.46 -12.57 -13.42
CA LEU A 148 4.58 -11.66 -12.68
C LEU A 148 3.16 -12.02 -13.06
N ASP A 149 2.41 -12.63 -12.14
CA ASP A 149 1.07 -13.10 -12.43
C ASP A 149 0.03 -12.28 -11.68
N SER A 150 -0.72 -11.47 -12.43
CA SER A 150 -1.79 -10.64 -11.87
C SER A 150 -2.89 -11.45 -11.19
N VAL A 151 -3.04 -12.76 -11.51
CA VAL A 151 -4.00 -13.62 -10.82
C VAL A 151 -3.64 -13.81 -9.35
N TYR A 152 -2.35 -13.78 -9.01
CA TYR A 152 -1.91 -13.85 -7.63
C TYR A 152 -2.26 -12.60 -6.82
N ALA A 153 -2.51 -11.49 -7.51
CA ALA A 153 -2.92 -10.22 -6.93
C ALA A 153 -4.44 -10.02 -6.92
N ASN A 154 -5.24 -11.06 -7.13
CA ASN A 154 -6.69 -10.96 -6.96
C ASN A 154 -7.00 -10.85 -5.46
N PRO A 155 -7.71 -9.79 -5.01
CA PRO A 155 -8.04 -9.57 -3.60
C PRO A 155 -8.83 -10.70 -2.93
N ILE A 156 -9.49 -11.55 -3.69
CA ILE A 156 -10.23 -12.70 -3.16
C ILE A 156 -9.35 -13.66 -2.35
N HIS A 157 -8.04 -13.69 -2.65
CA HIS A 157 -7.08 -14.48 -1.88
C HIS A 157 -6.88 -13.98 -0.44
N LEU A 158 -7.37 -12.78 -0.11
CA LEU A 158 -7.35 -12.26 1.26
C LEU A 158 -8.54 -12.73 2.09
N ASP A 159 -9.60 -13.27 1.49
CA ASP A 159 -10.82 -13.66 2.19
C ASP A 159 -10.52 -14.69 3.29
N TRP A 160 -9.81 -15.76 2.94
CA TRP A 160 -9.42 -16.78 3.90
C TRP A 160 -8.43 -16.27 4.94
N VAL A 161 -7.42 -15.49 4.52
CA VAL A 161 -6.39 -14.92 5.42
C VAL A 161 -7.03 -13.99 6.45
N ALA A 162 -7.95 -13.14 6.02
CA ALA A 162 -8.65 -12.21 6.91
C ALA A 162 -9.49 -12.94 7.98
N GLY A 163 -10.10 -14.05 7.60
CA GLY A 163 -10.84 -14.91 8.53
C GLY A 163 -9.94 -15.67 9.52
N MET A 164 -8.78 -16.12 9.06
CA MET A 164 -7.82 -16.87 9.90
C MET A 164 -7.05 -15.98 10.87
N PHE A 165 -6.82 -14.72 10.52
CA PHE A 165 -6.07 -13.73 11.31
C PHE A 165 -6.91 -12.48 11.59
N PRO A 166 -7.99 -12.56 12.37
CA PRO A 166 -8.89 -11.43 12.61
C PRO A 166 -8.22 -10.26 13.34
N GLU A 167 -7.13 -10.50 14.06
CA GLU A 167 -6.31 -9.49 14.70
C GLU A 167 -5.36 -8.76 13.74
N LEU A 168 -5.00 -9.39 12.61
CA LEU A 168 -4.10 -8.82 11.61
C LEU A 168 -4.86 -7.86 10.69
N ARG A 169 -4.37 -6.65 10.52
CA ARG A 169 -4.93 -5.67 9.58
C ARG A 169 -4.34 -5.91 8.19
N LEU A 170 -5.20 -6.11 7.20
CA LEU A 170 -4.82 -6.33 5.79
C LEU A 170 -5.25 -5.12 4.97
N ILE A 171 -4.38 -4.62 4.10
CA ILE A 171 -4.63 -3.43 3.28
C ILE A 171 -4.54 -3.83 1.81
N VAL A 172 -5.62 -3.60 1.06
CA VAL A 172 -5.71 -3.83 -0.38
C VAL A 172 -5.26 -2.55 -1.09
N ALA A 173 -4.04 -2.53 -1.62
CA ALA A 173 -3.54 -1.39 -2.38
C ALA A 173 -4.30 -1.19 -3.69
N HIS A 174 -4.39 0.08 -4.14
CA HIS A 174 -5.01 0.48 -5.41
C HIS A 174 -6.48 0.02 -5.55
N ASN A 175 -7.14 -0.22 -4.41
CA ASN A 175 -8.46 -0.83 -4.36
C ASN A 175 -8.57 -2.12 -5.23
N GLY A 176 -7.42 -2.78 -5.48
CA GLY A 176 -7.33 -4.02 -6.24
C GLY A 176 -7.62 -3.90 -7.73
N TYR A 177 -7.49 -2.71 -8.35
CA TYR A 177 -7.80 -2.52 -9.78
C TYR A 177 -7.24 -3.66 -10.67
N PRO A 178 -8.04 -4.26 -11.57
CA PRO A 178 -9.45 -3.97 -11.88
C PRO A 178 -10.46 -4.77 -11.05
N TYR A 179 -10.04 -5.53 -10.03
CA TYR A 179 -10.84 -6.43 -9.20
C TYR A 179 -11.57 -5.69 -8.07
N TYR A 180 -12.21 -4.55 -8.37
CA TYR A 180 -12.90 -3.74 -7.36
C TYR A 180 -13.97 -4.51 -6.59
N LEU A 181 -14.74 -5.36 -7.27
CA LEU A 181 -15.83 -6.11 -6.64
C LEU A 181 -15.32 -7.12 -5.63
N GLU A 182 -14.22 -7.80 -5.95
CA GLU A 182 -13.55 -8.73 -5.05
C GLU A 182 -13.00 -7.99 -3.83
N SER A 183 -12.35 -6.83 -4.05
CA SER A 183 -11.85 -5.99 -2.96
C SER A 183 -12.97 -5.57 -2.01
N TRP A 184 -14.09 -5.11 -2.57
CA TRP A 184 -15.23 -4.67 -1.77
C TRP A 184 -15.91 -5.83 -1.07
N ALA A 185 -16.06 -6.98 -1.73
CA ALA A 185 -16.64 -8.17 -1.11
C ALA A 185 -15.84 -8.61 0.11
N VAL A 186 -14.51 -8.69 -0.02
CA VAL A 186 -13.62 -9.06 1.10
C VAL A 186 -13.67 -8.02 2.21
N ALA A 187 -13.59 -6.72 1.88
CA ALA A 187 -13.63 -5.65 2.88
C ALA A 187 -14.99 -5.52 3.60
N LEU A 188 -16.10 -5.87 2.95
CA LEU A 188 -17.43 -5.90 3.57
C LEU A 188 -17.61 -7.12 4.49
N THR A 189 -16.97 -8.24 4.15
CA THR A 189 -17.03 -9.48 4.92
C THR A 189 -16.15 -9.41 6.18
N HIS A 190 -14.96 -8.80 6.06
CA HIS A 190 -13.94 -8.82 7.11
C HIS A 190 -13.63 -7.43 7.65
N PRO A 191 -13.90 -7.15 8.94
CA PRO A 191 -13.67 -5.83 9.54
C PRO A 191 -12.20 -5.45 9.69
N ASN A 192 -11.27 -6.39 9.56
CA ASN A 192 -9.83 -6.20 9.60
C ASN A 192 -9.22 -5.91 8.21
N VAL A 193 -10.04 -5.82 7.15
CA VAL A 193 -9.60 -5.47 5.79
C VAL A 193 -9.85 -3.99 5.51
N TYR A 194 -8.80 -3.32 5.07
CA TYR A 194 -8.75 -1.91 4.68
C TYR A 194 -8.55 -1.79 3.16
N LEU A 195 -9.04 -0.71 2.60
CA LEU A 195 -8.85 -0.37 1.19
C LEU A 195 -7.90 0.81 1.07
N ASP A 196 -7.06 0.82 0.07
CA ASP A 196 -6.15 1.91 -0.25
C ASP A 196 -6.52 2.46 -1.64
N ILE A 197 -6.75 3.77 -1.71
CA ILE A 197 -7.05 4.49 -2.95
C ILE A 197 -5.79 5.20 -3.50
N SER A 198 -4.63 4.56 -3.39
CA SER A 198 -3.36 5.09 -3.91
C SER A 198 -3.24 4.95 -5.43
N GLY A 199 -2.35 5.74 -6.01
CA GLY A 199 -2.06 5.73 -7.44
C GLY A 199 -2.78 6.82 -8.25
N SER A 200 -2.82 6.65 -9.56
CA SER A 200 -3.49 7.56 -10.48
C SER A 200 -4.05 6.82 -11.70
N GLY A 201 -4.74 7.56 -12.58
CA GLY A 201 -5.30 7.00 -13.80
C GLY A 201 -6.31 5.88 -13.53
N PRO A 202 -6.26 4.77 -14.27
CA PRO A 202 -7.27 3.72 -14.17
C PRO A 202 -7.38 3.09 -12.79
N TRP A 203 -6.31 3.14 -11.97
CA TRP A 203 -6.34 2.55 -10.62
C TRP A 203 -7.26 3.27 -9.66
N THR A 204 -7.40 4.58 -9.80
CA THR A 204 -8.20 5.41 -8.89
C THR A 204 -9.40 6.07 -9.55
N GLU A 205 -9.28 6.48 -10.81
CA GLU A 205 -10.34 7.19 -11.55
C GLU A 205 -11.55 6.29 -11.83
N GLY A 206 -11.33 4.97 -11.96
CA GLY A 206 -12.39 3.99 -12.13
C GLY A 206 -13.23 3.74 -10.88
N ILE A 207 -12.68 3.96 -9.68
CA ILE A 207 -13.35 3.63 -8.41
C ILE A 207 -14.72 4.32 -8.29
N PRO A 208 -14.84 5.67 -8.36
CA PRO A 208 -16.14 6.33 -8.21
C PRO A 208 -17.11 5.99 -9.35
N VAL A 209 -16.58 5.75 -10.55
CA VAL A 209 -17.43 5.40 -11.72
C VAL A 209 -18.08 4.03 -11.50
N VAL A 210 -17.29 3.00 -11.15
CA VAL A 210 -17.81 1.66 -10.89
C VAL A 210 -18.74 1.68 -9.67
N TYR A 211 -18.34 2.33 -8.59
CA TYR A 211 -19.10 2.44 -7.36
C TYR A 211 -20.50 3.05 -7.60
N THR A 212 -20.57 4.19 -8.27
CA THR A 212 -21.84 4.87 -8.54
C THR A 212 -22.71 4.11 -9.56
N SER A 213 -22.11 3.49 -10.58
CA SER A 213 -22.83 2.69 -11.57
C SER A 213 -23.53 1.46 -10.96
N LEU A 214 -23.00 0.94 -9.86
CA LEU A 214 -23.58 -0.18 -9.11
C LEU A 214 -24.55 0.27 -8.01
N GLY A 215 -24.94 1.54 -7.98
CA GLY A 215 -25.89 2.09 -7.02
C GLY A 215 -25.28 2.62 -5.72
N GLY A 216 -23.95 2.70 -5.65
CA GLY A 216 -23.22 3.32 -4.54
C GLY A 216 -23.52 2.67 -3.18
N ALA A 217 -23.61 3.50 -2.14
CA ALA A 217 -23.79 3.05 -0.77
C ALA A 217 -25.07 2.20 -0.50
N ALA A 218 -26.06 2.26 -1.39
CA ALA A 218 -27.26 1.44 -1.26
C ALA A 218 -26.99 -0.06 -1.46
N PHE A 219 -25.98 -0.41 -2.26
CA PHE A 219 -25.60 -1.80 -2.57
C PHE A 219 -24.19 -2.15 -2.11
N ILE A 220 -23.30 -1.14 -1.98
CA ILE A 220 -21.90 -1.32 -1.58
C ILE A 220 -21.62 -0.32 -0.44
N PRO A 221 -22.01 -0.62 0.80
CA PRO A 221 -21.83 0.28 1.95
C PRO A 221 -20.35 0.29 2.41
N ILE A 222 -19.46 0.90 1.61
CA ILE A 222 -18.05 1.04 1.97
C ILE A 222 -17.92 1.81 3.29
N ASP A 223 -17.17 1.22 4.22
CA ASP A 223 -16.80 1.87 5.47
C ASP A 223 -15.59 2.79 5.24
N PHE A 224 -15.84 4.10 5.10
CA PHE A 224 -14.76 5.09 4.91
C PHE A 224 -13.80 5.21 6.10
N ASP A 225 -14.14 4.65 7.26
CA ASP A 225 -13.22 4.59 8.40
C ASP A 225 -12.14 3.49 8.23
N ARG A 226 -12.25 2.69 7.15
CA ARG A 226 -11.29 1.67 6.72
C ARG A 226 -10.73 1.91 5.30
N VAL A 227 -10.80 3.14 4.82
CA VAL A 227 -10.19 3.53 3.55
C VAL A 227 -8.99 4.43 3.83
N LEU A 228 -7.89 4.22 3.13
CA LEU A 228 -6.64 4.99 3.22
C LEU A 228 -6.38 5.73 1.91
N TRP A 229 -5.73 6.87 2.01
CA TRP A 229 -5.17 7.59 0.87
C TRP A 229 -3.65 7.41 0.82
N GLY A 230 -3.09 7.33 -0.41
CA GLY A 230 -1.67 7.37 -0.69
C GLY A 230 -1.39 7.96 -2.08
N SER A 231 -0.24 8.56 -2.27
CA SER A 231 0.15 9.13 -3.57
C SER A 231 0.68 8.09 -4.54
N ASP A 232 1.34 7.05 -4.03
CA ASP A 232 2.07 6.03 -4.81
C ASP A 232 3.09 6.65 -5.79
N ASN A 233 3.59 7.84 -5.48
CA ASN A 233 4.48 8.65 -6.33
C ASN A 233 3.94 8.92 -7.76
N CYS A 234 2.66 8.64 -8.03
CA CYS A 234 2.08 8.81 -9.36
C CYS A 234 1.83 10.28 -9.70
N LEU A 235 1.63 11.10 -8.69
CA LEU A 235 1.36 12.54 -8.78
C LEU A 235 2.02 13.26 -7.60
N PRO A 236 2.32 14.57 -7.72
CA PRO A 236 2.66 15.39 -6.56
C PRO A 236 1.58 15.27 -5.49
N GLN A 237 1.98 15.20 -4.20
CA GLN A 237 1.07 14.94 -3.09
C GLN A 237 -0.13 15.91 -3.06
N ALA A 238 0.08 17.20 -3.32
CA ALA A 238 -1.00 18.18 -3.36
C ALA A 238 -2.05 17.87 -4.44
N GLU A 239 -1.62 17.45 -5.63
CA GLU A 239 -2.52 17.05 -6.72
C GLU A 239 -3.23 15.73 -6.38
N SER A 240 -2.50 14.74 -5.85
CA SER A 240 -3.08 13.47 -5.42
C SER A 240 -4.16 13.65 -4.35
N ILE A 241 -3.93 14.53 -3.35
CA ILE A 241 -4.94 14.90 -2.34
C ILE A 241 -6.19 15.51 -3.01
N ALA A 242 -6.01 16.45 -3.94
CA ALA A 242 -7.12 17.10 -4.61
C ALA A 242 -7.98 16.10 -5.38
N ARG A 243 -7.35 15.16 -6.08
CA ARG A 243 -8.04 14.06 -6.78
C ARG A 243 -8.76 13.13 -5.82
N ALA A 244 -8.11 12.70 -4.74
CA ALA A 244 -8.73 11.86 -3.73
C ALA A 244 -9.99 12.53 -3.14
N VAL A 245 -9.93 13.82 -2.81
CA VAL A 245 -11.09 14.58 -2.33
C VAL A 245 -12.22 14.60 -3.36
N MET A 246 -11.90 14.73 -4.64
CA MET A 246 -12.90 14.71 -5.72
C MET A 246 -13.57 13.33 -5.81
N TYR A 247 -12.81 12.24 -5.81
CA TYR A 247 -13.35 10.86 -5.87
C TYR A 247 -14.22 10.54 -4.66
N LEU A 248 -13.75 10.88 -3.47
CA LEU A 248 -14.51 10.64 -2.23
C LEU A 248 -15.83 11.41 -2.19
N ARG A 249 -15.87 12.64 -2.75
CA ARG A 249 -17.12 13.39 -2.92
C ARG A 249 -18.09 12.71 -3.88
N GLN A 250 -17.58 12.20 -5.00
CA GLN A 250 -18.40 11.46 -5.97
C GLN A 250 -18.98 10.18 -5.36
N MET A 251 -18.24 9.54 -4.44
CA MET A 251 -18.70 8.37 -3.68
C MET A 251 -19.62 8.73 -2.50
N GLY A 252 -19.90 10.00 -2.26
CA GLY A 252 -20.81 10.45 -1.21
C GLY A 252 -20.18 10.60 0.18
N ALA A 253 -18.85 10.54 0.29
CA ALA A 253 -18.16 10.74 1.57
C ALA A 253 -18.37 12.17 2.11
N ASP A 254 -18.77 12.29 3.36
CA ASP A 254 -18.92 13.57 4.05
C ASP A 254 -17.55 14.20 4.42
N LYS A 255 -17.55 15.39 5.03
CA LYS A 255 -16.32 16.09 5.40
C LYS A 255 -15.47 15.31 6.40
N ARG A 256 -16.08 14.66 7.39
CA ARG A 256 -15.41 13.86 8.41
C ARG A 256 -14.78 12.61 7.80
N GLN A 257 -15.56 11.92 6.97
CA GLN A 257 -15.10 10.72 6.27
C GLN A 257 -13.89 11.01 5.36
N ARG A 258 -13.93 12.13 4.61
CA ARG A 258 -12.79 12.55 3.80
C ARG A 258 -11.54 12.85 4.64
N ALA A 259 -11.69 13.51 5.80
CA ALA A 259 -10.57 13.73 6.71
C ALA A 259 -10.00 12.41 7.26
N ASN A 260 -10.88 11.46 7.60
CA ASN A 260 -10.47 10.13 8.04
C ASN A 260 -9.65 9.41 6.96
N VAL A 261 -10.12 9.40 5.72
CA VAL A 261 -9.42 8.77 4.59
C VAL A 261 -8.08 9.44 4.29
N LEU A 262 -8.02 10.78 4.36
CA LEU A 262 -6.79 11.53 4.05
C LEU A 262 -5.71 11.41 5.13
N GLY A 263 -6.03 10.89 6.32
CA GLY A 263 -4.96 10.74 7.30
C GLY A 263 -5.34 10.09 8.62
N GLU A 264 -6.48 10.40 9.21
CA GLU A 264 -6.82 9.91 10.56
C GLU A 264 -6.86 8.37 10.62
N ASN A 265 -7.30 7.70 9.54
CA ASN A 265 -7.32 6.24 9.47
C ASN A 265 -5.89 5.66 9.48
N ALA A 266 -5.02 6.19 8.61
CA ALA A 266 -3.63 5.75 8.55
C ALA A 266 -2.87 6.05 9.84
N HIS A 267 -3.11 7.23 10.44
CA HIS A 267 -2.52 7.62 11.72
C HIS A 267 -2.84 6.60 12.82
N ARG A 268 -4.12 6.23 12.96
CA ARG A 268 -4.55 5.21 13.94
C ARG A 268 -4.01 3.83 13.61
N LEU A 269 -4.08 3.44 12.33
CA LEU A 269 -3.71 2.09 11.88
C LEU A 269 -2.21 1.81 12.07
N PHE A 270 -1.36 2.80 11.77
CA PHE A 270 0.09 2.67 11.83
C PHE A 270 0.69 3.15 13.18
N GLY A 271 -0.13 3.66 14.08
CA GLY A 271 0.34 4.17 15.39
C GLY A 271 1.40 5.26 15.22
N LEU A 272 1.10 6.28 14.40
CA LEU A 272 2.00 7.41 14.14
C LEU A 272 1.91 8.45 15.26
N GLY A 273 3.03 9.06 15.63
CA GLY A 273 3.08 10.12 16.64
C GLY A 273 3.81 9.75 17.91
#